data_bf3011387a3961b8cbd5604247592028
#
_entry.id   bf3011387a3961b8cbd5604247592028
#
_cell.length_a   1.000
_cell.length_b   1.000
_cell.length_c   1.000
_cell.angle_alpha   90.00
_cell.angle_beta   90.00
_cell.angle_gamma   90.00
#
_symmetry.space_group_name_H-M   'P 1'
#
loop_
_entity.id
_entity.type
_entity.pdbx_description
1 polymer ?
#
loop_
_entity_poly.entity_id
_entity_poly.type
_entity_poly.pdbx_seq_one_letter_code
_entity_poly.pdbx_strand_id
1 'polypeptide(L)'
;MISVDGVRGVGRILFLALALVLFALRPGFAEDKAYTLGAGDKLRITVYNETDLSGEFEISGQGFISVPLLGQVQVLGKTTAEVQAILTQKYGKDYLVNPSVSIEVLNYRPFFIIGEVNRPGSYPYVNGMTVINAVALAGGYTPRADHDGIKIKHSNQTTEQQQNAKEDTTVMPGDVIEVTERFF
;
A
#
# COMPACT_ATOMS: atom_id res chain seq x y z
N MET A 1 -25.58 -57.91 -28.55
CA MET A 1 -26.30 -57.07 -27.53
C MET A 1 -25.21 -56.36 -26.76
N ILE A 2 -24.85 -55.15 -27.22
CA ILE A 2 -23.71 -54.38 -26.67
C ILE A 2 -24.29 -53.45 -25.57
N SER A 3 -23.78 -53.61 -24.34
CA SER A 3 -24.25 -52.90 -23.15
C SER A 3 -23.97 -51.39 -23.26
N VAL A 4 -25.02 -50.59 -23.16
CA VAL A 4 -25.04 -49.14 -23.26
C VAL A 4 -24.60 -48.46 -21.97
N ASP A 5 -24.32 -49.20 -20.92
CA ASP A 5 -24.02 -48.63 -19.57
C ASP A 5 -22.60 -48.12 -19.40
N GLY A 6 -21.64 -48.50 -20.25
CA GLY A 6 -20.24 -48.03 -20.16
C GLY A 6 -20.04 -46.57 -20.62
N VAL A 7 -20.89 -46.02 -21.48
CA VAL A 7 -20.69 -44.70 -22.07
C VAL A 7 -21.13 -43.58 -21.12
N ARG A 8 -22.07 -43.85 -20.21
CA ARG A 8 -22.56 -42.85 -19.22
C ARG A 8 -21.57 -42.58 -18.10
N GLY A 9 -20.68 -43.52 -17.77
CA GLY A 9 -19.68 -43.37 -16.71
C GLY A 9 -18.49 -42.50 -17.15
N VAL A 10 -18.03 -42.70 -18.40
CA VAL A 10 -16.86 -41.97 -18.95
C VAL A 10 -17.16 -40.48 -19.13
N GLY A 11 -18.38 -40.14 -19.60
CA GLY A 11 -18.82 -38.74 -19.75
C GLY A 11 -18.87 -37.97 -18.42
N ARG A 12 -19.30 -38.61 -17.33
CA ARG A 12 -19.34 -38.01 -16.01
C ARG A 12 -17.95 -37.75 -15.42
N ILE A 13 -17.01 -38.67 -15.63
CA ILE A 13 -15.62 -38.53 -15.16
C ILE A 13 -14.91 -37.42 -15.96
N LEU A 14 -15.12 -37.35 -17.26
CA LEU A 14 -14.56 -36.31 -18.14
C LEU A 14 -15.09 -34.91 -17.77
N PHE A 15 -16.38 -34.80 -17.43
CA PHE A 15 -17.01 -33.55 -17.03
C PHE A 15 -16.50 -33.06 -15.67
N LEU A 16 -16.30 -33.97 -14.71
CA LEU A 16 -15.72 -33.69 -13.39
C LEU A 16 -14.25 -33.28 -13.49
N ALA A 17 -13.47 -33.93 -14.37
CA ALA A 17 -12.07 -33.57 -14.60
C ALA A 17 -11.94 -32.18 -15.27
N LEU A 18 -12.80 -31.87 -16.24
CA LEU A 18 -12.82 -30.55 -16.90
C LEU A 18 -13.26 -29.44 -15.94
N ALA A 19 -14.22 -29.69 -15.07
CA ALA A 19 -14.65 -28.75 -14.04
C ALA A 19 -13.55 -28.47 -13.01
N LEU A 20 -12.74 -29.48 -12.65
CA LEU A 20 -11.62 -29.34 -11.73
C LEU A 20 -10.47 -28.52 -12.33
N VAL A 21 -10.20 -28.67 -13.63
CA VAL A 21 -9.19 -27.89 -14.35
C VAL A 21 -9.60 -26.43 -14.51
N LEU A 22 -10.88 -26.14 -14.77
CA LEU A 22 -11.42 -24.78 -14.82
C LEU A 22 -11.41 -24.07 -13.45
N PHE A 23 -11.49 -24.80 -12.35
CA PHE A 23 -11.40 -24.22 -11.01
C PHE A 23 -9.96 -23.88 -10.60
N ALA A 24 -8.95 -24.52 -11.20
CA ALA A 24 -7.52 -24.24 -10.97
C ALA A 24 -7.00 -23.00 -11.70
N LEU A 25 -7.72 -22.51 -12.72
CA LEU A 25 -7.40 -21.31 -13.51
C LEU A 25 -8.02 -20.02 -12.93
N ARG A 26 -8.14 -19.91 -11.61
CA ARG A 26 -8.47 -18.61 -11.00
C ARG A 26 -7.28 -17.68 -11.21
N PRO A 27 -7.42 -16.58 -11.96
CA PRO A 27 -6.39 -15.55 -11.97
C PRO A 27 -6.23 -15.10 -10.51
N GLY A 28 -5.04 -15.30 -9.97
CA GLY A 28 -4.67 -14.66 -8.70
C GLY A 28 -4.78 -13.17 -8.93
N PHE A 29 -5.84 -12.55 -8.43
CA PHE A 29 -5.84 -11.09 -8.27
C PHE A 29 -4.66 -10.80 -7.35
N ALA A 30 -3.62 -10.15 -7.89
CA ALA A 30 -2.61 -9.53 -7.07
C ALA A 30 -3.38 -8.57 -6.14
N GLU A 31 -3.42 -8.87 -4.87
CA GLU A 31 -4.01 -8.03 -3.85
C GLU A 31 -3.12 -6.78 -3.82
N ASP A 32 -3.59 -5.71 -4.47
CA ASP A 32 -2.98 -4.40 -4.35
C ASP A 32 -2.98 -4.08 -2.87
N LYS A 33 -1.80 -4.15 -2.24
CA LYS A 33 -1.65 -3.87 -0.81
C LYS A 33 -2.14 -2.45 -0.58
N ALA A 34 -3.34 -2.35 -0.01
CA ALA A 34 -3.92 -1.06 0.35
C ALA A 34 -2.91 -0.28 1.20
N TYR A 35 -2.72 0.99 0.86
CA TYR A 35 -1.83 1.86 1.60
C TYR A 35 -2.20 1.89 3.08
N THR A 36 -1.21 1.72 3.96
CA THR A 36 -1.36 1.84 5.41
C THR A 36 -0.70 3.13 5.89
N LEU A 37 -1.45 3.86 6.71
CA LEU A 37 -1.07 5.13 7.27
C LEU A 37 0.17 5.02 8.15
N GLY A 38 1.04 6.02 8.08
CA GLY A 38 2.28 6.09 8.83
C GLY A 38 2.52 7.45 9.48
N ALA A 39 3.49 7.52 10.39
CA ALA A 39 3.89 8.76 11.03
C ALA A 39 4.34 9.80 10.00
N GLY A 40 3.88 11.05 10.13
CA GLY A 40 4.17 12.15 9.21
C GLY A 40 3.19 12.26 8.03
N ASP A 41 2.27 11.31 7.84
CA ASP A 41 1.19 11.48 6.87
C ASP A 41 0.22 12.57 7.34
N LYS A 42 -0.28 13.40 6.40
CA LYS A 42 -1.33 14.38 6.65
C LYS A 42 -2.65 13.92 6.08
N LEU A 43 -3.67 13.94 6.93
CA LEU A 43 -5.03 13.53 6.61
C LEU A 43 -5.95 14.73 6.63
N ARG A 44 -6.88 14.79 5.68
CA ARG A 44 -8.08 15.61 5.77
C ARG A 44 -9.22 14.70 6.23
N ILE A 45 -9.82 15.07 7.38
CA ILE A 45 -11.00 14.39 7.92
C ILE A 45 -12.16 15.35 7.78
N THR A 46 -13.21 14.91 7.11
CA THR A 46 -14.46 15.69 6.95
C THR A 46 -15.59 14.92 7.62
N VAL A 47 -16.22 15.54 8.57
CA VAL A 47 -17.46 15.05 9.20
C VAL A 47 -18.61 15.87 8.64
N TYR A 48 -19.50 15.21 7.92
CA TYR A 48 -20.58 15.88 7.18
C TYR A 48 -21.47 16.70 8.13
N ASN A 49 -21.74 17.96 7.77
CA ASN A 49 -22.44 18.97 8.56
C ASN A 49 -21.79 19.37 9.89
N GLU A 50 -20.57 18.90 10.17
CA GLU A 50 -19.85 19.21 11.43
C GLU A 50 -18.49 19.84 11.08
N THR A 51 -18.47 21.15 10.84
CA THR A 51 -17.24 21.87 10.47
C THR A 51 -16.23 21.89 11.61
N ASP A 52 -16.70 21.96 12.85
CA ASP A 52 -15.86 22.01 14.06
C ASP A 52 -15.14 20.68 14.35
N LEU A 53 -15.63 19.57 13.75
CA LEU A 53 -15.01 18.24 13.85
C LEU A 53 -14.19 17.90 12.61
N SER A 54 -14.24 18.74 11.57
CA SER A 54 -13.53 18.58 10.34
C SER A 54 -12.20 19.34 10.35
N GLY A 55 -11.18 18.84 9.66
CA GLY A 55 -9.90 19.54 9.61
C GLY A 55 -8.78 18.71 9.01
N GLU A 56 -7.57 19.25 9.10
CA GLU A 56 -6.33 18.59 8.69
C GLU A 56 -5.58 18.11 9.93
N PHE A 57 -5.17 16.85 9.89
CA PHE A 57 -4.54 16.18 11.03
C PHE A 57 -3.27 15.49 10.57
N GLU A 58 -2.17 15.68 11.27
CA GLU A 58 -0.92 14.99 11.04
C GLU A 58 -0.78 13.81 11.99
N ILE A 59 -0.31 12.68 11.46
CA ILE A 59 -0.05 11.49 12.26
C ILE A 59 1.26 11.70 13.03
N SER A 60 1.17 11.69 14.34
CA SER A 60 2.32 11.84 15.23
C SER A 60 3.33 10.69 15.07
N GLY A 61 4.56 10.89 15.54
CA GLY A 61 5.61 9.85 15.54
C GLY A 61 5.22 8.58 16.32
N GLN A 62 4.23 8.68 17.22
CA GLN A 62 3.66 7.54 17.97
C GLN A 62 2.47 6.88 17.25
N GLY A 63 2.06 7.41 16.10
CA GLY A 63 0.98 6.83 15.29
C GLY A 63 -0.43 7.25 15.66
N PHE A 64 -0.60 8.40 16.33
CA PHE A 64 -1.90 8.93 16.71
C PHE A 64 -2.23 10.20 15.94
N ILE A 65 -3.52 10.44 15.75
CA ILE A 65 -4.09 11.74 15.40
C ILE A 65 -4.89 12.29 16.59
N SER A 66 -4.90 13.61 16.76
CA SER A 66 -5.73 14.27 17.78
C SER A 66 -6.94 14.90 17.10
N VAL A 67 -8.12 14.32 17.31
CA VAL A 67 -9.36 14.80 16.71
C VAL A 67 -10.31 15.37 17.78
N PRO A 68 -11.09 16.40 17.46
CA PRO A 68 -12.01 17.00 18.43
C PRO A 68 -12.95 15.97 19.05
N LEU A 69 -13.31 16.16 20.30
CA LEU A 69 -14.16 15.33 21.15
C LEU A 69 -13.62 13.93 21.48
N LEU A 70 -12.85 13.30 20.57
CA LEU A 70 -12.34 11.93 20.75
C LEU A 70 -10.92 11.90 21.33
N GLY A 71 -10.19 13.05 21.27
CA GLY A 71 -8.80 13.10 21.69
C GLY A 71 -7.88 12.31 20.76
N GLN A 72 -6.97 11.53 21.33
CA GLN A 72 -6.01 10.73 20.56
C GLN A 72 -6.62 9.43 20.03
N VAL A 73 -6.50 9.22 18.73
CA VAL A 73 -6.94 8.00 18.05
C VAL A 73 -5.75 7.37 17.34
N GLN A 74 -5.49 6.10 17.62
CA GLN A 74 -4.41 5.36 16.96
C GLN A 74 -4.78 4.99 15.53
N VAL A 75 -3.94 5.39 14.59
CA VAL A 75 -4.16 5.19 13.16
C VAL A 75 -2.97 4.54 12.43
N LEU A 76 -1.81 4.42 13.09
CA LEU A 76 -0.61 3.80 12.52
C LEU A 76 -0.91 2.38 12.02
N GLY A 77 -0.50 2.10 10.79
CA GLY A 77 -0.68 0.77 10.17
C GLY A 77 -2.09 0.44 9.72
N LYS A 78 -3.05 1.38 9.89
CA LYS A 78 -4.44 1.24 9.41
C LYS A 78 -4.61 1.86 8.03
N THR A 79 -5.57 1.37 7.29
CA THR A 79 -6.04 2.00 6.06
C THR A 79 -6.95 3.18 6.35
N THR A 80 -7.14 4.08 5.39
CA THR A 80 -8.10 5.18 5.51
C THR A 80 -9.52 4.68 5.78
N ALA A 81 -9.93 3.56 5.17
CA ALA A 81 -11.23 2.95 5.38
C ALA A 81 -11.42 2.43 6.82
N GLU A 82 -10.39 1.81 7.40
CA GLU A 82 -10.43 1.35 8.80
C GLU A 82 -10.52 2.54 9.77
N VAL A 83 -9.74 3.60 9.54
CA VAL A 83 -9.80 4.81 10.38
C VAL A 83 -11.15 5.50 10.25
N GLN A 84 -11.72 5.58 9.04
CA GLN A 84 -13.06 6.09 8.79
C GLN A 84 -14.11 5.31 9.63
N ALA A 85 -14.07 3.98 9.60
CA ALA A 85 -14.98 3.14 10.38
C ALA A 85 -14.82 3.39 11.88
N ILE A 86 -13.58 3.49 12.38
CA ILE A 86 -13.27 3.77 13.80
C ILE A 86 -13.85 5.13 14.23
N LEU A 87 -13.62 6.20 13.44
CA LEU A 87 -14.12 7.53 13.76
C LEU A 87 -15.64 7.58 13.69
N THR A 88 -16.25 6.98 12.64
CA THR A 88 -17.72 6.89 12.52
C THR A 88 -18.33 6.20 13.75
N GLN A 89 -17.76 5.07 14.18
CA GLN A 89 -18.22 4.35 15.36
C GLN A 89 -18.08 5.18 16.64
N LYS A 90 -16.90 5.81 16.84
CA LYS A 90 -16.64 6.60 18.07
C LYS A 90 -17.52 7.85 18.16
N TYR A 91 -17.69 8.59 17.06
CA TYR A 91 -18.59 9.75 17.02
C TYR A 91 -20.06 9.35 17.20
N GLY A 92 -20.47 8.23 16.56
CA GLY A 92 -21.85 7.74 16.64
C GLY A 92 -22.25 7.20 17.99
N LYS A 93 -21.28 6.80 18.83
CA LYS A 93 -21.56 6.25 20.16
C LYS A 93 -22.03 7.33 21.14
N ASP A 94 -21.33 8.48 21.19
CA ASP A 94 -21.49 9.41 22.30
C ASP A 94 -21.79 10.86 21.86
N TYR A 95 -21.63 11.19 20.55
CA TYR A 95 -21.66 12.60 20.11
C TYR A 95 -22.62 12.90 18.97
N LEU A 96 -22.77 12.04 17.99
CA LEU A 96 -23.52 12.30 16.76
C LEU A 96 -24.50 11.18 16.43
N VAL A 97 -25.60 11.55 15.78
CA VAL A 97 -26.56 10.58 15.24
C VAL A 97 -26.22 10.30 13.77
N ASN A 98 -25.89 9.05 13.45
CA ASN A 98 -25.50 8.61 12.09
C ASN A 98 -24.43 9.49 11.44
N PRO A 99 -23.23 9.64 12.03
CA PRO A 99 -22.17 10.48 11.47
C PRO A 99 -21.66 9.91 10.13
N SER A 100 -21.45 10.80 9.17
CA SER A 100 -20.78 10.49 7.90
C SER A 100 -19.38 11.09 7.93
N VAL A 101 -18.36 10.24 7.94
CA VAL A 101 -16.95 10.62 8.01
C VAL A 101 -16.28 10.28 6.69
N SER A 102 -15.50 11.19 6.14
CA SER A 102 -14.62 10.97 4.97
C SER A 102 -13.18 11.27 5.34
N ILE A 103 -12.25 10.48 4.83
CA ILE A 103 -10.81 10.65 5.08
C ILE A 103 -10.04 10.62 3.77
N GLU A 104 -9.22 11.64 3.55
CA GLU A 104 -8.32 11.77 2.42
C GLU A 104 -6.88 11.94 2.91
N VAL A 105 -5.92 11.31 2.24
CA VAL A 105 -4.50 11.58 2.49
C VAL A 105 -4.08 12.78 1.66
N LEU A 106 -3.73 13.87 2.33
CA LEU A 106 -3.27 15.11 1.67
C LEU A 106 -1.80 15.01 1.26
N ASN A 107 -0.97 14.57 2.19
CA ASN A 107 0.45 14.40 1.98
C ASN A 107 0.90 13.07 2.56
N TYR A 108 1.61 12.32 1.74
CA TYR A 108 2.30 11.12 2.17
C TYR A 108 3.67 11.48 2.74
N ARG A 109 4.15 10.68 3.68
CA ARG A 109 5.55 10.76 4.11
C ARG A 109 6.50 10.54 2.93
N PRO A 110 7.66 11.20 2.90
CA PRO A 110 8.62 11.07 1.79
C PRO A 110 9.22 9.67 1.73
N PHE A 111 9.71 9.28 0.56
CA PHE A 111 10.63 8.15 0.40
C PHE A 111 12.08 8.66 0.36
N PHE A 112 13.02 7.73 0.50
CA PHE A 112 14.44 8.02 0.47
C PHE A 112 15.12 7.24 -0.65
N ILE A 113 16.08 7.86 -1.31
CA ILE A 113 16.93 7.20 -2.31
C ILE A 113 18.39 7.49 -2.01
N ILE A 114 19.21 6.44 -2.00
CA ILE A 114 20.63 6.47 -1.66
C ILE A 114 21.45 5.66 -2.66
N GLY A 115 22.77 5.79 -2.61
CA GLY A 115 23.70 5.08 -3.48
C GLY A 115 23.96 5.80 -4.80
N GLU A 116 24.08 5.06 -5.89
CA GLU A 116 24.56 5.52 -7.19
C GLU A 116 23.46 6.24 -8.01
N VAL A 117 22.93 7.33 -7.44
CA VAL A 117 22.08 8.32 -8.11
C VAL A 117 22.71 9.71 -8.03
N ASN A 118 22.39 10.58 -8.97
CA ASN A 118 23.04 11.91 -9.04
C ASN A 118 22.74 12.80 -7.82
N ARG A 119 21.56 12.65 -7.21
CA ARG A 119 21.16 13.43 -6.04
C ARG A 119 20.48 12.53 -5.01
N PRO A 120 21.24 11.79 -4.20
CA PRO A 120 20.66 11.03 -3.09
C PRO A 120 19.97 11.95 -2.09
N GLY A 121 18.88 11.48 -1.47
CA GLY A 121 18.11 12.29 -0.53
C GLY A 121 16.69 11.81 -0.29
N SER A 122 15.88 12.70 0.29
CA SER A 122 14.47 12.51 0.59
C SER A 122 13.61 13.20 -0.47
N TYR A 123 12.59 12.51 -0.97
CA TYR A 123 11.72 13.01 -2.04
C TYR A 123 10.24 12.82 -1.72
N PRO A 124 9.37 13.73 -2.17
CA PRO A 124 7.93 13.58 -1.98
C PRO A 124 7.44 12.35 -2.76
N TYR A 125 6.60 11.57 -2.11
CA TYR A 125 5.95 10.42 -2.72
C TYR A 125 4.74 10.85 -3.56
N VAL A 126 4.57 10.21 -4.71
CA VAL A 126 3.39 10.34 -5.56
C VAL A 126 2.78 8.95 -5.75
N ASN A 127 1.46 8.84 -5.60
CA ASN A 127 0.77 7.56 -5.70
C ASN A 127 1.01 6.89 -7.07
N GLY A 128 1.30 5.59 -7.04
CA GLY A 128 1.58 4.80 -8.24
C GLY A 128 2.99 4.95 -8.82
N MET A 129 3.93 5.62 -8.11
CA MET A 129 5.30 5.74 -8.58
C MET A 129 6.08 4.43 -8.47
N THR A 130 7.03 4.25 -9.37
CA THR A 130 7.94 3.12 -9.41
C THR A 130 9.38 3.57 -9.12
N VAL A 131 10.28 2.60 -8.97
CA VAL A 131 11.71 2.86 -8.74
C VAL A 131 12.32 3.74 -9.82
N ILE A 132 11.98 3.54 -11.10
CA ILE A 132 12.50 4.41 -12.17
C ILE A 132 12.04 5.85 -12.03
N ASN A 133 10.81 6.10 -11.56
CA ASN A 133 10.34 7.45 -11.28
C ASN A 133 11.13 8.08 -10.12
N ALA A 134 11.41 7.31 -9.07
CA ALA A 134 12.22 7.75 -7.94
C ALA A 134 13.65 8.11 -8.36
N VAL A 135 14.28 7.28 -9.20
CA VAL A 135 15.60 7.55 -9.77
C VAL A 135 15.59 8.81 -10.63
N ALA A 136 14.55 9.00 -11.46
CA ALA A 136 14.41 10.22 -12.28
C ALA A 136 14.32 11.48 -11.43
N LEU A 137 13.56 11.46 -10.32
CA LEU A 137 13.50 12.57 -9.36
C LEU A 137 14.87 12.85 -8.74
N ALA A 138 15.67 11.81 -8.48
CA ALA A 138 17.04 11.91 -7.97
C ALA A 138 18.06 12.34 -9.05
N GLY A 139 17.59 12.70 -10.25
CA GLY A 139 18.44 13.20 -11.35
C GLY A 139 19.06 12.10 -12.19
N GLY A 140 18.55 10.86 -12.11
CA GLY A 140 19.04 9.70 -12.84
C GLY A 140 20.18 8.96 -12.14
N TYR A 141 20.59 7.87 -12.75
CA TYR A 141 21.71 7.04 -12.30
C TYR A 141 23.06 7.74 -12.52
N THR A 142 24.05 7.41 -11.70
CA THR A 142 25.45 7.73 -11.99
C THR A 142 26.02 6.75 -13.03
N PRO A 143 27.18 7.07 -13.65
CA PRO A 143 27.86 6.12 -14.57
C PRO A 143 28.32 4.82 -13.90
N ARG A 144 28.34 4.76 -12.56
CA ARG A 144 28.77 3.61 -11.75
C ARG A 144 27.59 2.76 -11.27
N ALA A 145 26.38 3.18 -11.51
CA ALA A 145 25.20 2.50 -11.03
C ALA A 145 25.05 1.08 -11.62
N ASP A 146 24.64 0.14 -10.78
CA ASP A 146 24.14 -1.16 -11.19
C ASP A 146 22.62 -1.12 -11.32
N HIS A 147 22.13 -1.16 -12.55
CA HIS A 147 20.68 -1.12 -12.83
C HIS A 147 19.93 -2.37 -12.37
N ASP A 148 20.63 -3.49 -12.21
CA ASP A 148 20.09 -4.75 -11.69
C ASP A 148 20.32 -4.91 -10.18
N GLY A 149 21.16 -4.06 -9.60
CA GLY A 149 21.54 -4.07 -8.19
C GLY A 149 20.68 -3.17 -7.31
N ILE A 150 19.44 -2.91 -7.69
CA ILE A 150 18.55 -2.04 -6.92
C ILE A 150 17.95 -2.82 -5.76
N LYS A 151 17.95 -2.23 -4.57
CA LYS A 151 17.35 -2.78 -3.37
C LYS A 151 16.31 -1.82 -2.81
N ILE A 152 15.21 -2.36 -2.29
CA ILE A 152 14.17 -1.59 -1.62
C ILE A 152 13.92 -2.14 -0.23
N LYS A 153 13.79 -1.24 0.74
CA LYS A 153 13.38 -1.54 2.10
C LYS A 153 12.10 -0.78 2.39
N HIS A 154 11.03 -1.51 2.65
CA HIS A 154 9.77 -0.90 3.04
C HIS A 154 9.81 -0.42 4.49
N SER A 155 9.13 0.68 4.79
CA SER A 155 9.16 1.34 6.11
C SER A 155 8.65 0.46 7.27
N ASN A 156 7.89 -0.60 6.98
CA ASN A 156 7.35 -1.55 7.96
C ASN A 156 8.22 -2.81 8.12
N GLN A 157 9.38 -2.85 7.46
CA GLN A 157 10.29 -4.00 7.49
C GLN A 157 11.55 -3.69 8.29
N THR A 158 12.12 -4.72 8.93
CA THR A 158 13.45 -4.64 9.56
C THR A 158 14.54 -4.60 8.49
N THR A 159 15.76 -4.21 8.90
CA THR A 159 16.92 -4.12 7.98
C THR A 159 17.23 -5.43 7.25
N GLU A 160 16.90 -6.56 7.86
CA GLU A 160 17.14 -7.90 7.31
C GLU A 160 16.20 -8.29 6.16
N GLN A 161 15.11 -7.52 5.95
CA GLN A 161 14.12 -7.79 4.92
C GLN A 161 14.24 -6.85 3.69
N GLN A 162 15.46 -6.35 3.41
CA GLN A 162 15.72 -5.62 2.19
C GLN A 162 15.56 -6.57 0.98
N GLN A 163 14.76 -6.15 0.00
CA GLN A 163 14.42 -6.96 -1.17
C GLN A 163 15.11 -6.40 -2.42
N ASN A 164 15.48 -7.29 -3.35
CA ASN A 164 15.89 -6.86 -4.67
C ASN A 164 14.68 -6.24 -5.38
N ALA A 165 14.89 -5.09 -5.99
CA ALA A 165 13.89 -4.37 -6.74
C ALA A 165 14.30 -4.23 -8.20
N LYS A 166 13.31 -4.02 -9.05
CA LYS A 166 13.50 -3.64 -10.46
C LYS A 166 13.00 -2.23 -10.69
N GLU A 167 13.27 -1.68 -11.84
CA GLU A 167 12.83 -0.34 -12.22
C GLU A 167 11.30 -0.17 -12.19
N ASP A 168 10.55 -1.23 -12.47
CA ASP A 168 9.08 -1.28 -12.44
C ASP A 168 8.49 -1.59 -11.06
N THR A 169 9.34 -1.86 -10.06
CA THR A 169 8.88 -2.12 -8.68
C THR A 169 8.19 -0.89 -8.11
N THR A 170 6.98 -1.08 -7.56
CA THR A 170 6.22 -0.01 -6.91
C THR A 170 6.92 0.47 -5.65
N VAL A 171 7.07 1.78 -5.51
CA VAL A 171 7.58 2.45 -4.32
C VAL A 171 6.41 2.81 -3.42
N MET A 172 6.59 2.69 -2.11
CA MET A 172 5.62 3.07 -1.10
C MET A 172 6.12 4.25 -0.25
N PRO A 173 5.24 5.03 0.38
CA PRO A 173 5.65 6.09 1.29
C PRO A 173 6.54 5.58 2.42
N GLY A 174 7.65 6.25 2.65
CA GLY A 174 8.63 5.89 3.68
C GLY A 174 9.63 4.81 3.27
N ASP A 175 9.61 4.35 2.03
CA ASP A 175 10.58 3.39 1.52
C ASP A 175 11.99 3.99 1.43
N VAL A 176 12.98 3.13 1.55
CA VAL A 176 14.38 3.43 1.27
C VAL A 176 14.81 2.60 0.06
N ILE A 177 15.19 3.30 -1.01
CA ILE A 177 15.71 2.72 -2.25
C ILE A 177 17.23 2.87 -2.23
N GLU A 178 17.96 1.79 -2.41
CA GLU A 178 19.42 1.77 -2.53
C GLU A 178 19.80 1.30 -3.94
N VAL A 179 20.49 2.17 -4.68
CA VAL A 179 21.09 1.82 -5.96
C VAL A 179 22.56 1.45 -5.72
N THR A 180 22.91 0.19 -5.93
CA THR A 180 24.27 -0.27 -5.65
C THR A 180 25.24 0.13 -6.77
N GLU A 181 26.53 0.12 -6.43
CA GLU A 181 27.60 0.30 -7.41
C GLU A 181 27.82 -1.00 -8.19
N ARG A 182 28.06 -0.88 -9.49
CA ARG A 182 28.44 -1.98 -10.36
C ARG A 182 29.86 -2.43 -10.08
N PHE A 183 30.04 -3.69 -9.71
CA PHE A 183 31.37 -4.32 -9.64
C PHE A 183 31.76 -4.84 -11.03
N PHE A 184 33.02 -4.56 -11.41
CA PHE A 184 33.62 -5.04 -12.67
C PHE A 184 34.23 -6.42 -12.49
#